data_8ab4f8e1ddc63ad7a0a2f2f14892187b
#
_entry.id   8ab4f8e1ddc63ad7a0a2f2f14892187b
#
_cell.length_a   1.000
_cell.length_b   1.000
_cell.length_c   1.000
_cell.angle_alpha   90.00
_cell.angle_beta   90.00
_cell.angle_gamma   90.00
#
_symmetry.space_group_name_H-M   'P 1'
#
loop_
_entity.id
_entity.type
_entity.pdbx_description
1 polymer ?
#
loop_
_entity_poly.entity_id
_entity_poly.type
_entity_poly.pdbx_seq_one_letter_code
_entity_poly.pdbx_strand_id
1 'polypeptide(L)'
;MSAEIICVGTELLLGEILNSNVQFLARELAKLGIPHYYESVVGDNIGRVQKVLEMASKRSEIIIFTGGLGPTPDDLTTEAIADFWQTSLAERQEVVADIALKFAKRGRKMTPSNRKQALLPVGAEILPNPTGTAPGMIWQPREGLTILTFPGVPSEMERMWEETAIPYLKSQGWGKEIIYSRMLRFRGIGESALAEKVTALLELKNPTVAPYASLGEVRVRVAAKAKTEKEAIALIDPVAQKIIDRAGLDYFGSDNETLSSVVGELLKKRGETLSVAESCTGGGLGEMLTRVAGSSAYFQGGVIAYHNQVKISLLGVKPEDLAQAGAVSATVAKQMALGIKEKLKTSWGLSITGIAGPGGGTGSKPVGLVYLGLAAPDGQVESFEELLGEERERETIRYISACNALDLLRRQLLN
;
A
#
# COMPACT_ATOMS: atom_id res chain seq x y z
N MET A 1 -13.44 -22.72 11.67
CA MET A 1 -13.31 -21.54 12.55
C MET A 1 -12.84 -20.38 11.70
N SER A 2 -13.62 -19.29 11.60
CA SER A 2 -13.30 -18.15 10.76
C SER A 2 -13.76 -16.84 11.42
N ALA A 3 -13.17 -15.71 10.98
CA ALA A 3 -13.61 -14.38 11.34
C ALA A 3 -14.38 -13.72 10.18
N GLU A 4 -15.22 -12.75 10.51
CA GLU A 4 -15.89 -11.85 9.58
C GLU A 4 -15.79 -10.42 10.08
N ILE A 5 -15.53 -9.47 9.16
CA ILE A 5 -15.41 -8.05 9.48
C ILE A 5 -16.66 -7.33 8.98
N ILE A 6 -17.26 -6.51 9.84
CA ILE A 6 -18.42 -5.67 9.51
C ILE A 6 -18.04 -4.22 9.81
N CYS A 7 -17.98 -3.41 8.74
CA CYS A 7 -17.73 -1.98 8.84
C CYS A 7 -19.04 -1.21 8.82
N VAL A 8 -19.23 -0.36 9.81
CA VAL A 8 -20.43 0.48 9.94
C VAL A 8 -20.03 1.93 9.67
N GLY A 9 -20.62 2.53 8.63
CA GLY A 9 -20.38 3.92 8.24
C GLY A 9 -20.95 4.20 6.86
N THR A 10 -21.76 5.22 6.77
CA THR A 10 -22.38 5.67 5.51
C THR A 10 -21.34 6.25 4.56
N GLU A 11 -20.30 6.93 5.06
CA GLU A 11 -19.18 7.49 4.32
C GLU A 11 -18.37 6.44 3.55
N LEU A 12 -18.31 5.21 4.10
CA LEU A 12 -17.66 4.08 3.42
C LEU A 12 -18.48 3.64 2.19
N LEU A 13 -19.82 3.61 2.31
CA LEU A 13 -20.72 3.26 1.21
C LEU A 13 -20.75 4.31 0.11
N LEU A 14 -20.58 5.59 0.49
CA LEU A 14 -20.51 6.70 -0.45
C LEU A 14 -19.14 6.82 -1.13
N GLY A 15 -18.14 6.07 -0.67
CA GLY A 15 -16.78 6.13 -1.21
C GLY A 15 -16.03 7.42 -0.85
N GLU A 16 -16.45 8.13 0.17
CA GLU A 16 -15.83 9.37 0.64
C GLU A 16 -14.48 9.10 1.29
N ILE A 17 -14.32 7.93 1.91
CA ILE A 17 -13.07 7.48 2.52
C ILE A 17 -12.73 6.05 2.14
N LEU A 18 -11.43 5.72 2.18
CA LEU A 18 -10.96 4.35 1.99
C LEU A 18 -11.16 3.54 3.28
N ASN A 19 -11.62 2.30 3.13
CA ASN A 19 -11.79 1.36 4.25
C ASN A 19 -10.43 0.76 4.67
N SER A 20 -9.58 1.55 5.32
CA SER A 20 -8.26 1.14 5.79
C SER A 20 -8.32 0.18 6.98
N ASN A 21 -9.40 0.23 7.79
CA ASN A 21 -9.58 -0.64 8.93
C ASN A 21 -9.70 -2.11 8.51
N VAL A 22 -10.46 -2.41 7.46
CA VAL A 22 -10.53 -3.77 6.91
C VAL A 22 -9.16 -4.27 6.45
N GLN A 23 -8.42 -3.44 5.73
CA GLN A 23 -7.08 -3.82 5.27
C GLN A 23 -6.14 -4.17 6.42
N PHE A 24 -6.18 -3.39 7.50
CA PHE A 24 -5.39 -3.66 8.70
C PHE A 24 -5.84 -4.96 9.37
N LEU A 25 -7.13 -5.09 9.69
CA LEU A 25 -7.68 -6.26 10.38
C LEU A 25 -7.47 -7.56 9.59
N ALA A 26 -7.64 -7.54 8.28
CA ALA A 26 -7.40 -8.70 7.42
C ALA A 26 -5.94 -9.18 7.48
N ARG A 27 -4.98 -8.24 7.50
CA ARG A 27 -3.56 -8.56 7.68
C ARG A 27 -3.26 -9.15 9.06
N GLU A 28 -3.84 -8.57 10.09
CA GLU A 28 -3.65 -9.02 11.47
C GLU A 28 -4.28 -10.40 11.74
N LEU A 29 -5.47 -10.65 11.20
CA LEU A 29 -6.10 -11.97 11.26
C LEU A 29 -5.24 -13.03 10.56
N ALA A 30 -4.66 -12.71 9.41
CA ALA A 30 -3.73 -13.60 8.71
C ALA A 30 -2.48 -13.90 9.55
N LYS A 31 -1.89 -12.90 10.22
CA LYS A 31 -0.77 -13.10 11.16
C LYS A 31 -1.14 -14.02 12.33
N LEU A 32 -2.40 -14.00 12.75
CA LEU A 32 -2.94 -14.91 13.78
C LEU A 32 -3.39 -16.27 13.22
N GLY A 33 -3.25 -16.50 11.89
CA GLY A 33 -3.72 -17.72 11.24
C GLY A 33 -5.25 -17.91 11.31
N ILE A 34 -5.99 -16.83 11.54
CA ILE A 34 -7.46 -16.84 11.60
C ILE A 34 -7.98 -16.63 10.18
N PRO A 35 -8.67 -17.62 9.58
CA PRO A 35 -9.25 -17.45 8.25
C PRO A 35 -10.32 -16.35 8.24
N HIS A 36 -10.30 -15.55 7.19
CA HIS A 36 -11.23 -14.46 6.96
C HIS A 36 -11.76 -14.57 5.52
N TYR A 37 -13.06 -14.82 5.38
CA TYR A 37 -13.69 -15.11 4.09
C TYR A 37 -14.71 -14.07 3.65
N TYR A 38 -15.24 -13.29 4.59
CA TYR A 38 -16.33 -12.35 4.34
C TYR A 38 -16.06 -11.00 4.99
N GLU A 39 -16.37 -9.96 4.24
CA GLU A 39 -16.38 -8.57 4.67
C GLU A 39 -17.72 -7.95 4.30
N SER A 40 -18.26 -7.13 5.18
CA SER A 40 -19.49 -6.39 4.91
C SER A 40 -19.32 -4.92 5.28
N VAL A 41 -19.80 -4.04 4.41
CA VAL A 41 -19.93 -2.60 4.70
C VAL A 41 -21.41 -2.28 4.78
N VAL A 42 -21.82 -1.61 5.85
CA VAL A 42 -23.22 -1.28 6.10
C VAL A 42 -23.33 0.16 6.60
N GLY A 43 -24.32 0.90 6.12
CA GLY A 43 -24.60 2.26 6.62
C GLY A 43 -25.27 2.25 7.98
N ASP A 44 -25.26 3.39 8.64
CA ASP A 44 -25.72 3.64 10.00
C ASP A 44 -27.26 3.44 10.14
N ASN A 45 -27.66 2.18 10.23
CA ASN A 45 -29.08 1.77 10.34
C ASN A 45 -29.19 0.45 11.10
N ILE A 46 -29.93 0.43 12.20
CA ILE A 46 -30.08 -0.74 13.08
C ILE A 46 -30.51 -1.99 12.33
N GLY A 47 -31.57 -1.91 11.53
CA GLY A 47 -32.10 -3.08 10.84
C GLY A 47 -31.15 -3.64 9.77
N ARG A 48 -30.32 -2.80 9.14
CA ARG A 48 -29.28 -3.25 8.20
C ARG A 48 -28.13 -3.91 8.94
N VAL A 49 -27.65 -3.32 10.03
CA VAL A 49 -26.60 -3.91 10.89
C VAL A 49 -27.03 -5.27 11.40
N GLN A 50 -28.27 -5.39 11.89
CA GLN A 50 -28.84 -6.66 12.39
C GLN A 50 -28.90 -7.74 11.30
N LYS A 51 -29.32 -7.40 10.07
CA LYS A 51 -29.34 -8.37 8.95
C LYS A 51 -27.97 -8.91 8.62
N VAL A 52 -26.94 -8.04 8.60
CA VAL A 52 -25.57 -8.47 8.36
C VAL A 52 -25.05 -9.30 9.51
N LEU A 53 -25.32 -8.91 10.76
CA LEU A 53 -24.97 -9.66 11.95
C LEU A 53 -25.62 -11.04 11.98
N GLU A 54 -26.89 -11.16 11.57
CA GLU A 54 -27.59 -12.43 11.45
C GLU A 54 -26.87 -13.39 10.49
N MET A 55 -26.47 -12.89 9.31
CA MET A 55 -25.74 -13.70 8.34
C MET A 55 -24.35 -14.10 8.86
N ALA A 56 -23.61 -13.16 9.42
CA ALA A 56 -22.28 -13.39 9.96
C ALA A 56 -22.28 -14.39 11.11
N SER A 57 -23.27 -14.30 12.02
CA SER A 57 -23.38 -15.18 13.18
C SER A 57 -23.67 -16.65 12.84
N LYS A 58 -24.15 -16.95 11.62
CA LYS A 58 -24.43 -18.32 11.16
C LYS A 58 -23.18 -19.01 10.57
N ARG A 59 -22.15 -18.24 10.19
CA ARG A 59 -21.01 -18.77 9.41
C ARG A 59 -19.63 -18.44 9.98
N SER A 60 -19.57 -17.59 11.00
CA SER A 60 -18.31 -17.15 11.60
C SER A 60 -18.34 -17.25 13.11
N GLU A 61 -17.21 -17.59 13.73
CA GLU A 61 -17.05 -17.70 15.19
C GLU A 61 -16.50 -16.41 15.82
N ILE A 62 -15.89 -15.54 15.00
CA ILE A 62 -15.45 -14.21 15.41
C ILE A 62 -16.11 -13.20 14.48
N ILE A 63 -16.82 -12.23 15.05
CA ILE A 63 -17.35 -11.09 14.31
C ILE A 63 -16.69 -9.83 14.83
N ILE A 64 -16.08 -9.07 13.92
CA ILE A 64 -15.36 -7.85 14.24
C ILE A 64 -16.12 -6.68 13.63
N PHE A 65 -16.64 -5.79 14.48
CA PHE A 65 -17.23 -4.54 14.04
C PHE A 65 -16.21 -3.39 14.12
N THR A 66 -16.25 -2.49 13.16
CA THR A 66 -15.55 -1.21 13.22
C THR A 66 -16.45 -0.09 12.75
N GLY A 67 -16.54 1.00 13.54
CA GLY A 67 -17.42 2.15 13.32
C GLY A 67 -18.70 2.13 14.14
N GLY A 68 -19.38 3.28 14.19
CA GLY A 68 -20.67 3.46 14.87
C GLY A 68 -20.63 3.34 16.40
N LEU A 69 -19.48 3.66 17.06
CA LEU A 69 -19.30 3.65 18.51
C LEU A 69 -19.18 5.07 19.11
N GLY A 70 -19.38 6.10 18.35
CA GLY A 70 -19.30 7.49 18.79
C GLY A 70 -20.48 7.91 19.65
N PRO A 71 -20.51 9.21 20.03
CA PRO A 71 -21.57 9.76 20.91
C PRO A 71 -22.77 10.32 20.13
N THR A 72 -22.77 10.23 18.80
CA THR A 72 -23.81 10.85 17.96
C THR A 72 -25.04 9.92 17.79
N PRO A 73 -26.19 10.45 17.40
CA PRO A 73 -27.41 9.61 17.25
C PRO A 73 -27.31 8.54 16.19
N ASP A 74 -26.44 8.70 15.21
CA ASP A 74 -26.16 7.76 14.12
C ASP A 74 -25.13 6.69 14.49
N ASP A 75 -24.44 6.81 15.62
CA ASP A 75 -23.57 5.76 16.18
C ASP A 75 -24.42 4.64 16.81
N LEU A 76 -24.82 3.64 16.03
CA LEU A 76 -25.86 2.67 16.39
C LEU A 76 -25.33 1.23 16.58
N THR A 77 -24.03 1.00 16.44
CA THR A 77 -23.46 -0.37 16.41
C THR A 77 -23.75 -1.14 17.68
N THR A 78 -23.49 -0.56 18.85
CA THR A 78 -23.70 -1.25 20.15
C THR A 78 -25.18 -1.56 20.41
N GLU A 79 -26.07 -0.61 20.10
CA GLU A 79 -27.51 -0.79 20.24
C GLU A 79 -28.05 -1.86 19.30
N ALA A 80 -27.62 -1.85 18.03
CA ALA A 80 -28.03 -2.84 17.04
C ALA A 80 -27.63 -4.27 17.44
N ILE A 81 -26.42 -4.42 18.00
CA ILE A 81 -25.94 -5.72 18.49
C ILE A 81 -26.72 -6.16 19.71
N ALA A 82 -26.92 -5.30 20.72
CA ALA A 82 -27.65 -5.61 21.91
C ALA A 82 -29.12 -5.98 21.63
N ASP A 83 -29.79 -5.22 20.79
CA ASP A 83 -31.18 -5.45 20.38
C ASP A 83 -31.33 -6.79 19.63
N PHE A 84 -30.41 -7.09 18.69
CA PHE A 84 -30.42 -8.36 17.97
C PHE A 84 -30.37 -9.58 18.89
N TRP A 85 -29.61 -9.51 19.97
CA TRP A 85 -29.49 -10.58 20.97
C TRP A 85 -30.46 -10.41 22.12
N GLN A 86 -31.40 -9.45 22.07
CA GLN A 86 -32.39 -9.15 23.10
C GLN A 86 -31.77 -8.97 24.50
N THR A 87 -30.61 -8.32 24.55
CA THR A 87 -29.84 -8.06 25.76
C THR A 87 -29.93 -6.59 26.11
N SER A 88 -30.17 -6.27 27.39
CA SER A 88 -30.20 -4.89 27.86
C SER A 88 -28.81 -4.27 27.87
N LEU A 89 -28.77 -2.96 27.63
CA LEU A 89 -27.54 -2.17 27.78
C LEU A 89 -27.39 -1.69 29.23
N ALA A 90 -26.20 -1.82 29.78
CA ALA A 90 -25.82 -1.30 31.08
C ALA A 90 -24.76 -0.22 30.97
N GLU A 91 -24.96 0.88 31.70
CA GLU A 91 -23.96 1.94 31.78
C GLU A 91 -22.77 1.51 32.65
N ARG A 92 -21.60 1.56 32.10
CA ARG A 92 -20.35 1.19 32.79
C ARG A 92 -19.71 2.43 33.40
N GLN A 93 -19.74 2.53 34.72
CA GLN A 93 -19.25 3.71 35.44
C GLN A 93 -17.76 3.91 35.28
N GLU A 94 -16.97 2.85 35.15
CA GLU A 94 -15.54 2.87 34.86
C GLU A 94 -15.25 3.52 33.49
N VAL A 95 -16.12 3.31 32.50
CA VAL A 95 -16.01 3.93 31.17
C VAL A 95 -16.37 5.42 31.24
N VAL A 96 -17.44 5.76 31.97
CA VAL A 96 -17.83 7.17 32.20
C VAL A 96 -16.68 7.95 32.85
N ALA A 97 -16.04 7.36 33.85
CA ALA A 97 -14.89 7.96 34.55
C ALA A 97 -13.68 8.15 33.61
N ASP A 98 -13.37 7.13 32.78
CA ASP A 98 -12.27 7.20 31.81
C ASP A 98 -12.51 8.29 30.74
N ILE A 99 -13.73 8.36 30.19
CA ILE A 99 -14.11 9.41 29.23
C ILE A 99 -13.95 10.79 29.88
N ALA A 100 -14.50 10.99 31.09
CA ALA A 100 -14.39 12.25 31.80
C ALA A 100 -12.93 12.67 32.04
N LEU A 101 -12.07 11.72 32.42
CA LEU A 101 -10.64 11.96 32.60
C LEU A 101 -9.96 12.38 31.29
N LYS A 102 -10.27 11.73 30.16
CA LYS A 102 -9.72 12.07 28.85
C LYS A 102 -10.13 13.45 28.38
N PHE A 103 -11.39 13.85 28.63
CA PHE A 103 -11.85 15.21 28.37
C PHE A 103 -11.12 16.23 29.26
N ALA A 104 -10.98 15.95 30.55
CA ALA A 104 -10.30 16.83 31.50
C ALA A 104 -8.82 17.06 31.12
N LYS A 105 -8.10 15.99 30.70
CA LYS A 105 -6.70 16.12 30.18
C LYS A 105 -6.57 17.04 28.98
N ARG A 106 -7.65 17.23 28.20
CA ARG A 106 -7.71 18.15 27.06
C ARG A 106 -8.30 19.52 27.40
N GLY A 107 -8.48 19.82 28.70
CA GLY A 107 -9.09 21.07 29.19
C GLY A 107 -10.59 21.22 28.82
N ARG A 108 -11.29 20.12 28.57
CA ARG A 108 -12.70 20.10 28.15
C ARG A 108 -13.56 19.35 29.16
N LYS A 109 -14.86 19.61 29.12
CA LYS A 109 -15.85 18.86 29.91
C LYS A 109 -16.53 17.81 29.01
N MET A 110 -16.76 16.64 29.54
CA MET A 110 -17.57 15.58 28.92
C MET A 110 -19.00 16.09 28.72
N THR A 111 -19.55 15.88 27.52
CA THR A 111 -20.97 16.22 27.22
C THR A 111 -21.91 15.06 27.63
N PRO A 112 -23.19 15.32 27.88
CA PRO A 112 -24.15 14.25 28.21
C PRO A 112 -24.23 13.16 27.15
N SER A 113 -24.09 13.49 25.86
CA SER A 113 -24.09 12.53 24.75
C SER A 113 -22.95 11.50 24.82
N ASN A 114 -21.81 11.86 25.41
CA ASN A 114 -20.71 10.91 25.56
C ASN A 114 -21.03 9.74 26.50
N ARG A 115 -22.07 9.83 27.36
CA ARG A 115 -22.49 8.72 28.21
C ARG A 115 -23.00 7.53 27.40
N LYS A 116 -23.51 7.77 26.18
CA LYS A 116 -23.89 6.72 25.24
C LYS A 116 -22.75 5.73 24.99
N GLN A 117 -21.50 6.23 24.90
CA GLN A 117 -20.31 5.41 24.70
C GLN A 117 -19.98 4.46 25.86
N ALA A 118 -20.60 4.67 27.03
CA ALA A 118 -20.45 3.82 28.20
C ALA A 118 -21.52 2.72 28.30
N LEU A 119 -22.47 2.67 27.35
CA LEU A 119 -23.52 1.67 27.30
C LEU A 119 -23.00 0.42 26.59
N LEU A 120 -22.90 -0.69 27.31
CA LEU A 120 -22.52 -2.00 26.78
C LEU A 120 -23.54 -3.07 27.09
N PRO A 121 -23.69 -4.11 26.26
CA PRO A 121 -24.56 -5.26 26.56
C PRO A 121 -24.20 -5.90 27.91
N VAL A 122 -25.19 -6.34 28.64
CA VAL A 122 -24.96 -7.09 29.89
C VAL A 122 -24.14 -8.34 29.59
N GLY A 123 -23.07 -8.55 30.35
CA GLY A 123 -22.13 -9.66 30.15
C GLY A 123 -21.01 -9.37 29.17
N ALA A 124 -20.98 -8.20 28.51
CA ALA A 124 -19.84 -7.80 27.68
C ALA A 124 -18.68 -7.30 28.56
N GLU A 125 -17.47 -7.64 28.16
CA GLU A 125 -16.22 -7.09 28.70
C GLU A 125 -15.86 -5.81 27.95
N ILE A 126 -15.21 -4.88 28.63
CA ILE A 126 -14.73 -3.65 28.01
C ILE A 126 -13.47 -3.95 27.21
N LEU A 127 -13.43 -3.51 25.95
CA LEU A 127 -12.23 -3.42 25.15
C LEU A 127 -11.73 -1.97 25.22
N PRO A 128 -10.71 -1.68 26.07
CA PRO A 128 -10.31 -0.30 26.36
C PRO A 128 -9.81 0.44 25.13
N ASN A 129 -10.15 1.71 25.03
CA ASN A 129 -9.58 2.60 24.01
C ASN A 129 -8.55 3.52 24.67
N PRO A 130 -7.24 3.30 24.51
CA PRO A 130 -6.23 4.09 25.21
C PRO A 130 -6.09 5.52 24.69
N THR A 131 -6.55 5.81 23.49
CA THR A 131 -6.33 7.11 22.80
C THR A 131 -7.62 7.91 22.60
N GLY A 132 -8.72 7.27 22.28
CA GLY A 132 -10.04 7.87 22.05
C GLY A 132 -10.99 7.72 23.24
N THR A 133 -12.22 8.16 23.05
CA THR A 133 -13.28 8.10 24.10
C THR A 133 -14.23 6.93 23.95
N ALA A 134 -14.34 6.34 22.75
CA ALA A 134 -15.23 5.23 22.50
C ALA A 134 -14.51 3.90 22.79
N PRO A 135 -14.82 3.19 23.90
CA PRO A 135 -14.32 1.84 24.07
C PRO A 135 -15.02 0.90 23.09
N GLY A 136 -14.41 -0.22 22.84
CA GLY A 136 -15.08 -1.35 22.24
C GLY A 136 -15.60 -2.33 23.28
N MET A 137 -16.08 -3.47 22.81
CA MET A 137 -16.45 -4.59 23.67
C MET A 137 -15.88 -5.90 23.16
N ILE A 138 -15.70 -6.83 24.08
CA ILE A 138 -15.50 -8.25 23.85
C ILE A 138 -16.73 -8.94 24.42
N TRP A 139 -17.49 -9.62 23.57
CA TRP A 139 -18.73 -10.22 24.01
C TRP A 139 -18.96 -11.59 23.39
N GLN A 140 -19.42 -12.53 24.23
CA GLN A 140 -19.84 -13.86 23.80
C GLN A 140 -21.34 -14.00 24.05
N PRO A 141 -22.20 -13.59 23.09
CA PRO A 141 -23.67 -13.69 23.26
C PRO A 141 -24.17 -15.13 23.29
N ARG A 142 -23.40 -16.07 22.77
CA ARG A 142 -23.63 -17.51 22.80
C ARG A 142 -22.29 -18.26 22.72
N GLU A 143 -22.34 -19.54 23.13
CA GLU A 143 -21.18 -20.43 22.99
C GLU A 143 -20.67 -20.49 21.55
N GLY A 144 -19.36 -20.41 21.37
CA GLY A 144 -18.68 -20.49 20.07
C GLY A 144 -18.74 -19.23 19.21
N LEU A 145 -19.29 -18.11 19.71
CA LEU A 145 -19.32 -16.84 19.01
C LEU A 145 -18.74 -15.72 19.86
N THR A 146 -17.71 -15.06 19.34
CA THR A 146 -17.11 -13.86 19.94
C THR A 146 -17.38 -12.66 19.07
N ILE A 147 -17.86 -11.57 19.64
CA ILE A 147 -18.04 -10.26 19.00
C ILE A 147 -17.02 -9.30 19.59
N LEU A 148 -16.25 -8.66 18.71
CA LEU A 148 -15.33 -7.57 19.03
C LEU A 148 -15.80 -6.30 18.34
N THR A 149 -15.82 -5.17 19.05
CA THR A 149 -16.16 -3.89 18.44
C THR A 149 -15.04 -2.87 18.59
N PHE A 150 -14.84 -2.06 17.56
CA PHE A 150 -13.79 -1.04 17.49
C PHE A 150 -14.35 0.28 16.93
N PRO A 151 -13.80 1.42 17.33
CA PRO A 151 -14.15 2.71 16.72
C PRO A 151 -13.74 2.76 15.24
N GLY A 152 -14.30 3.71 14.48
CA GLY A 152 -13.98 3.94 13.07
C GLY A 152 -12.59 4.55 12.85
N VAL A 153 -12.03 5.25 13.83
CA VAL A 153 -10.72 5.93 13.74
C VAL A 153 -9.59 4.89 13.69
N PRO A 154 -8.82 4.81 12.58
CA PRO A 154 -7.83 3.75 12.38
C PRO A 154 -6.81 3.64 13.51
N SER A 155 -6.18 4.75 13.90
CA SER A 155 -5.13 4.76 14.95
C SER A 155 -5.64 4.32 16.34
N GLU A 156 -6.93 4.50 16.62
CA GLU A 156 -7.56 4.02 17.84
C GLU A 156 -7.79 2.50 17.77
N MET A 157 -8.37 2.05 16.67
CA MET A 157 -8.66 0.63 16.40
C MET A 157 -7.39 -0.21 16.40
N GLU A 158 -6.34 0.24 15.69
CA GLU A 158 -5.05 -0.45 15.61
C GLU A 158 -4.45 -0.68 17.00
N ARG A 159 -4.44 0.36 17.84
CA ARG A 159 -3.91 0.27 19.19
C ARG A 159 -4.74 -0.65 20.11
N MET A 160 -6.06 -0.56 20.02
CA MET A 160 -6.97 -1.45 20.75
C MET A 160 -6.79 -2.91 20.31
N TRP A 161 -6.55 -3.14 19.03
CA TRP A 161 -6.26 -4.46 18.48
C TRP A 161 -4.97 -5.03 19.06
N GLU A 162 -3.89 -4.27 19.02
CA GLU A 162 -2.57 -4.71 19.50
C GLU A 162 -2.55 -4.94 21.01
N GLU A 163 -3.06 -3.98 21.79
CA GLU A 163 -2.95 -4.01 23.25
C GLU A 163 -3.94 -4.96 23.92
N THR A 164 -5.11 -5.22 23.33
CA THR A 164 -6.18 -5.99 23.99
C THR A 164 -6.71 -7.16 23.16
N ALA A 165 -7.06 -6.93 21.87
CA ALA A 165 -7.73 -7.99 21.09
C ALA A 165 -6.79 -9.16 20.79
N ILE A 166 -5.52 -8.91 20.39
CA ILE A 166 -4.54 -9.98 20.16
C ILE A 166 -4.31 -10.83 21.43
N PRO A 167 -4.01 -10.26 22.61
CA PRO A 167 -3.87 -11.04 23.84
C PRO A 167 -5.12 -11.87 24.15
N TYR A 168 -6.31 -11.29 24.00
CA TYR A 168 -7.56 -12.00 24.22
C TYR A 168 -7.73 -13.19 23.26
N LEU A 169 -7.60 -12.97 21.95
CA LEU A 169 -7.73 -14.03 20.96
C LEU A 169 -6.73 -15.16 21.19
N LYS A 170 -5.49 -14.85 21.56
CA LYS A 170 -4.48 -15.85 21.93
C LYS A 170 -4.88 -16.63 23.18
N SER A 171 -5.46 -15.99 24.19
CA SER A 171 -5.95 -16.68 25.41
C SER A 171 -7.10 -17.64 25.11
N GLN A 172 -7.90 -17.35 24.08
CA GLN A 172 -8.96 -18.23 23.59
C GLN A 172 -8.46 -19.37 22.69
N GLY A 173 -7.13 -19.49 22.52
CA GLY A 173 -6.50 -20.55 21.74
C GLY A 173 -6.43 -20.30 20.23
N TRP A 174 -6.68 -19.06 19.79
CA TRP A 174 -6.43 -18.63 18.43
C TRP A 174 -4.92 -18.34 18.22
N GLY A 175 -4.47 -18.29 16.98
CA GLY A 175 -3.06 -18.01 16.70
C GLY A 175 -2.11 -19.20 16.91
N LYS A 176 -2.64 -20.46 16.89
CA LYS A 176 -1.83 -21.67 16.94
C LYS A 176 -1.01 -21.90 15.68
N GLU A 177 -1.46 -21.36 14.58
CA GLU A 177 -0.78 -21.32 13.29
C GLU A 177 -0.85 -19.89 12.76
N ILE A 178 0.12 -19.49 11.98
CA ILE A 178 0.17 -18.18 11.35
C ILE A 178 0.15 -18.33 9.84
N ILE A 179 -0.32 -17.32 9.14
CA ILE A 179 -0.11 -17.19 7.70
C ILE A 179 0.92 -16.08 7.51
N TYR A 180 2.11 -16.46 7.08
CA TYR A 180 3.16 -15.53 6.71
C TYR A 180 3.25 -15.45 5.20
N SER A 181 3.54 -14.28 4.65
CA SER A 181 3.67 -14.11 3.20
C SER A 181 4.81 -13.19 2.84
N ARG A 182 5.42 -13.46 1.69
CA ARG A 182 6.39 -12.58 1.01
C ARG A 182 5.79 -12.15 -0.30
N MET A 183 5.90 -10.85 -0.60
CA MET A 183 5.48 -10.27 -1.86
C MET A 183 6.71 -10.06 -2.76
N LEU A 184 6.83 -10.83 -3.82
CA LEU A 184 7.86 -10.64 -4.84
C LEU A 184 7.39 -9.62 -5.86
N ARG A 185 8.29 -8.74 -6.31
CA ARG A 185 7.98 -7.61 -7.20
C ARG A 185 8.77 -7.69 -8.50
N PHE A 186 8.08 -7.49 -9.61
CA PHE A 186 8.63 -7.68 -10.95
C PHE A 186 8.31 -6.48 -11.85
N ARG A 187 9.27 -6.15 -12.72
CA ARG A 187 9.11 -5.16 -13.77
C ARG A 187 9.72 -5.62 -15.07
N GLY A 188 9.11 -5.24 -16.21
CA GLY A 188 9.54 -5.66 -17.54
C GLY A 188 8.90 -6.96 -18.02
N ILE A 189 8.07 -7.59 -17.19
CA ILE A 189 7.31 -8.79 -17.55
C ILE A 189 5.81 -8.58 -17.27
N GLY A 190 4.95 -9.08 -18.14
CA GLY A 190 3.50 -9.10 -17.93
C GLY A 190 3.06 -10.23 -16.99
N GLU A 191 1.88 -10.06 -16.37
CA GLU A 191 1.33 -11.05 -15.43
C GLU A 191 1.18 -12.44 -16.06
N SER A 192 0.59 -12.54 -17.24
CA SER A 192 0.42 -13.82 -17.95
C SER A 192 1.75 -14.49 -18.28
N ALA A 193 2.73 -13.71 -18.77
CA ALA A 193 4.04 -14.25 -19.09
C ALA A 193 4.81 -14.73 -17.84
N LEU A 194 4.66 -14.05 -16.72
CA LEU A 194 5.22 -14.49 -15.44
C LEU A 194 4.49 -15.72 -14.92
N ALA A 195 3.15 -15.77 -15.01
CA ALA A 195 2.35 -16.92 -14.61
C ALA A 195 2.73 -18.20 -15.40
N GLU A 196 2.93 -18.07 -16.72
CA GLU A 196 3.42 -19.17 -17.55
C GLU A 196 4.77 -19.71 -17.07
N LYS A 197 5.72 -18.82 -16.76
CA LYS A 197 7.04 -19.22 -16.24
C LYS A 197 6.96 -20.00 -14.92
N VAL A 198 5.93 -19.75 -14.11
CA VAL A 198 5.80 -20.31 -12.76
C VAL A 198 4.60 -21.23 -12.57
N THR A 199 3.94 -21.67 -13.65
CA THR A 199 2.69 -22.45 -13.65
C THR A 199 2.68 -23.58 -12.60
N ALA A 200 3.70 -24.44 -12.58
CA ALA A 200 3.78 -25.54 -11.62
C ALA A 200 3.86 -25.08 -10.14
N LEU A 201 4.23 -23.84 -9.88
CA LEU A 201 4.28 -23.29 -8.52
C LEU A 201 2.93 -22.71 -8.09
N LEU A 202 2.06 -22.37 -9.04
CA LEU A 202 0.70 -21.85 -8.75
C LEU A 202 -0.22 -22.95 -8.21
N GLU A 203 0.09 -24.22 -8.46
CA GLU A 203 -0.70 -25.39 -8.00
C GLU A 203 -0.36 -25.82 -6.57
N LEU A 204 0.67 -25.22 -5.95
CA LEU A 204 1.08 -25.54 -4.60
C LEU A 204 -0.01 -25.17 -3.58
N LYS A 205 -0.24 -26.06 -2.61
CA LYS A 205 -1.21 -25.85 -1.54
C LYS A 205 -0.64 -25.12 -0.34
N ASN A 206 0.62 -25.37 0.00
CA ASN A 206 1.35 -24.71 1.06
C ASN A 206 2.86 -24.79 0.81
N PRO A 207 3.56 -23.69 0.47
CA PRO A 207 3.01 -22.34 0.34
C PRO A 207 2.11 -22.18 -0.88
N THR A 208 1.16 -21.24 -0.82
CA THR A 208 0.37 -20.79 -1.97
C THR A 208 1.11 -19.73 -2.74
N VAL A 209 0.93 -19.69 -4.07
CA VAL A 209 1.53 -18.67 -4.95
C VAL A 209 0.42 -18.01 -5.74
N ALA A 210 0.36 -16.68 -5.72
CA ALA A 210 -0.67 -15.92 -6.41
C ALA A 210 -0.08 -14.66 -7.07
N PRO A 211 -0.20 -14.51 -8.41
CA PRO A 211 0.18 -13.30 -9.13
C PRO A 211 -0.90 -12.21 -8.99
N TYR A 212 -0.47 -10.95 -9.03
CA TYR A 212 -1.32 -9.76 -9.02
C TYR A 212 -0.74 -8.71 -9.96
N ALA A 213 -1.55 -8.16 -10.85
CA ALA A 213 -1.19 -6.95 -11.58
C ALA A 213 -1.33 -5.72 -10.68
N SER A 214 -0.40 -4.80 -10.80
CA SER A 214 -0.43 -3.50 -10.16
C SER A 214 0.06 -2.44 -11.14
N LEU A 215 -0.21 -1.18 -10.88
CA LEU A 215 0.22 -0.10 -11.77
C LEU A 215 1.74 -0.11 -11.90
N GLY A 216 2.22 -0.44 -13.10
CA GLY A 216 3.63 -0.41 -13.44
C GLY A 216 4.48 -1.58 -12.92
N GLU A 217 3.91 -2.58 -12.25
CA GLU A 217 4.62 -3.77 -11.78
C GLU A 217 3.71 -5.00 -11.76
N VAL A 218 4.30 -6.18 -11.78
CA VAL A 218 3.64 -7.43 -11.43
C VAL A 218 4.12 -7.86 -10.05
N ARG A 219 3.22 -8.37 -9.23
CA ARG A 219 3.53 -8.89 -7.89
C ARG A 219 3.17 -10.35 -7.80
N VAL A 220 3.95 -11.12 -7.06
CA VAL A 220 3.63 -12.51 -6.74
C VAL A 220 3.70 -12.69 -5.23
N ARG A 221 2.57 -13.02 -4.62
CA ARG A 221 2.52 -13.38 -3.21
C ARG A 221 2.85 -14.87 -3.06
N VAL A 222 3.82 -15.18 -2.22
CA VAL A 222 4.11 -16.53 -1.74
C VAL A 222 3.73 -16.57 -0.26
N ALA A 223 2.71 -17.36 0.12
CA ALA A 223 2.18 -17.38 1.48
C ALA A 223 2.14 -18.79 2.05
N ALA A 224 2.69 -18.98 3.24
CA ALA A 224 2.69 -20.27 3.93
C ALA A 224 1.95 -20.21 5.26
N LYS A 225 1.23 -21.27 5.57
CA LYS A 225 0.64 -21.54 6.86
C LYS A 225 1.58 -22.45 7.66
N ALA A 226 1.95 -22.02 8.88
CA ALA A 226 2.87 -22.75 9.76
C ALA A 226 2.63 -22.41 11.23
N LYS A 227 3.26 -23.12 12.16
CA LYS A 227 3.18 -22.81 13.60
C LYS A 227 3.99 -21.59 14.00
N THR A 228 5.07 -21.31 13.27
CA THR A 228 5.96 -20.18 13.54
C THR A 228 6.34 -19.47 12.25
N GLU A 229 6.74 -18.21 12.36
CA GLU A 229 7.27 -17.44 11.23
C GLU A 229 8.50 -18.11 10.61
N LYS A 230 9.39 -18.66 11.43
CA LYS A 230 10.58 -19.37 10.96
C LYS A 230 10.23 -20.59 10.09
N GLU A 231 9.24 -21.35 10.50
CA GLU A 231 8.73 -22.50 9.70
C GLU A 231 8.09 -22.01 8.39
N ALA A 232 7.29 -20.92 8.46
CA ALA A 232 6.67 -20.35 7.27
C ALA A 232 7.73 -19.85 6.28
N ILE A 233 8.76 -19.14 6.75
CA ILE A 233 9.87 -18.66 5.94
C ILE A 233 10.59 -19.84 5.28
N ALA A 234 10.84 -20.91 6.02
CA ALA A 234 11.49 -22.13 5.47
C ALA A 234 10.69 -22.78 4.35
N LEU A 235 9.36 -22.64 4.35
CA LEU A 235 8.49 -23.11 3.25
C LEU A 235 8.49 -22.12 2.07
N ILE A 236 8.52 -20.81 2.34
CA ILE A 236 8.44 -19.75 1.34
C ILE A 236 9.74 -19.62 0.56
N ASP A 237 10.89 -19.62 1.22
CA ASP A 237 12.18 -19.30 0.62
C ASP A 237 12.52 -20.15 -0.62
N PRO A 238 12.38 -21.49 -0.60
CA PRO A 238 12.70 -22.30 -1.77
C PRO A 238 11.79 -22.04 -2.97
N VAL A 239 10.53 -21.65 -2.70
CA VAL A 239 9.55 -21.35 -3.76
C VAL A 239 9.79 -19.95 -4.31
N ALA A 240 10.02 -18.97 -3.43
CA ALA A 240 10.36 -17.60 -3.79
C ALA A 240 11.64 -17.58 -4.68
N GLN A 241 12.69 -18.33 -4.30
CA GLN A 241 13.92 -18.38 -5.06
C GLN A 241 13.70 -18.97 -6.46
N LYS A 242 12.91 -20.03 -6.59
CA LYS A 242 12.58 -20.60 -7.92
C LYS A 242 11.82 -19.59 -8.81
N ILE A 243 10.97 -18.78 -8.24
CA ILE A 243 10.26 -17.71 -8.98
C ILE A 243 11.25 -16.63 -9.43
N ILE A 244 12.13 -16.19 -8.54
CA ILE A 244 13.18 -15.18 -8.81
C ILE A 244 14.11 -15.68 -9.92
N ASP A 245 14.60 -16.91 -9.83
CA ASP A 245 15.51 -17.50 -10.83
C ASP A 245 14.87 -17.56 -12.22
N ARG A 246 13.57 -17.90 -12.29
CA ARG A 246 12.84 -17.97 -13.57
C ARG A 246 12.52 -16.58 -14.14
N ALA A 247 12.34 -15.59 -13.31
CA ALA A 247 12.08 -14.21 -13.72
C ALA A 247 13.37 -13.48 -14.12
N GLY A 248 14.51 -13.85 -13.52
CA GLY A 248 15.82 -13.21 -13.80
C GLY A 248 15.80 -11.73 -13.49
N LEU A 249 16.28 -10.91 -14.43
CA LEU A 249 16.36 -9.44 -14.26
C LEU A 249 15.00 -8.74 -14.11
N ASP A 250 13.90 -9.44 -14.39
CA ASP A 250 12.56 -8.85 -14.18
C ASP A 250 12.19 -8.76 -12.70
N TYR A 251 12.78 -9.59 -11.84
CA TYR A 251 12.66 -9.42 -10.39
C TYR A 251 13.47 -8.22 -9.93
N PHE A 252 12.84 -7.34 -9.12
CA PHE A 252 13.55 -6.18 -8.60
C PHE A 252 13.56 -6.05 -7.08
N GLY A 253 12.69 -6.75 -6.35
CA GLY A 253 12.65 -6.64 -4.91
C GLY A 253 11.49 -7.41 -4.27
N SER A 254 11.42 -7.37 -2.95
CA SER A 254 10.40 -8.03 -2.14
C SER A 254 9.75 -7.08 -1.15
N ASP A 255 8.52 -7.37 -0.77
CA ASP A 255 7.76 -6.73 0.30
C ASP A 255 7.69 -5.20 0.18
N ASN A 256 8.40 -4.47 1.03
CA ASN A 256 8.40 -3.00 1.06
C ASN A 256 9.46 -2.37 0.15
N GLU A 257 10.28 -3.16 -0.53
CA GLU A 257 11.27 -2.63 -1.46
C GLU A 257 10.58 -1.96 -2.64
N THR A 258 11.11 -0.82 -3.05
CA THR A 258 10.69 -0.06 -4.22
C THR A 258 11.84 0.03 -5.22
N LEU A 259 11.55 0.34 -6.49
CA LEU A 259 12.61 0.57 -7.48
C LEU A 259 13.61 1.62 -6.99
N SER A 260 13.12 2.69 -6.35
CA SER A 260 13.98 3.74 -5.80
C SER A 260 14.87 3.25 -4.67
N SER A 261 14.35 2.42 -3.75
CA SER A 261 15.16 1.87 -2.66
C SER A 261 16.22 0.90 -3.17
N VAL A 262 15.85 0.04 -4.11
CA VAL A 262 16.79 -0.93 -4.72
C VAL A 262 17.89 -0.22 -5.52
N VAL A 263 17.54 0.76 -6.36
CA VAL A 263 18.53 1.59 -7.08
C VAL A 263 19.45 2.31 -6.09
N GLY A 264 18.88 2.88 -5.02
CA GLY A 264 19.65 3.56 -3.98
C GLY A 264 20.68 2.66 -3.31
N GLU A 265 20.28 1.44 -2.94
CA GLU A 265 21.19 0.47 -2.34
C GLU A 265 22.28 0.00 -3.31
N LEU A 266 21.95 -0.20 -4.58
CA LEU A 266 22.94 -0.56 -5.61
C LEU A 266 23.97 0.57 -5.81
N LEU A 267 23.52 1.83 -5.91
CA LEU A 267 24.41 2.99 -6.03
C LEU A 267 25.33 3.14 -4.81
N LYS A 268 24.77 3.00 -3.59
CA LYS A 268 25.56 3.03 -2.35
C LYS A 268 26.65 1.95 -2.32
N LYS A 269 26.29 0.71 -2.67
CA LYS A 269 27.24 -0.41 -2.71
C LYS A 269 28.38 -0.19 -3.69
N ARG A 270 28.10 0.51 -4.81
CA ARG A 270 29.12 0.85 -5.83
C ARG A 270 29.87 2.14 -5.54
N GLY A 271 29.45 2.91 -4.52
CA GLY A 271 29.99 4.25 -4.23
C GLY A 271 29.71 5.25 -5.37
N GLU A 272 28.64 5.06 -6.12
CA GLU A 272 28.28 5.84 -7.30
C GLU A 272 27.13 6.81 -6.98
N THR A 273 27.06 7.88 -7.77
CA THR A 273 26.07 8.96 -7.59
C THR A 273 25.21 9.14 -8.83
N LEU A 274 24.00 9.65 -8.63
CA LEU A 274 22.96 9.85 -9.65
C LEU A 274 22.50 11.30 -9.69
N SER A 275 22.27 11.81 -10.91
CA SER A 275 21.50 13.02 -11.16
C SER A 275 20.44 12.79 -12.24
N VAL A 276 19.35 13.58 -12.22
CA VAL A 276 18.21 13.40 -13.13
C VAL A 276 17.86 14.66 -13.90
N ALA A 277 17.41 14.50 -15.14
CA ALA A 277 16.88 15.58 -15.98
C ALA A 277 15.47 15.20 -16.44
N GLU A 278 14.47 15.95 -15.98
CA GLU A 278 13.07 15.60 -16.18
C GLU A 278 12.35 16.62 -17.07
N SER A 279 11.54 16.12 -18.01
CA SER A 279 10.62 16.95 -18.78
C SER A 279 9.17 16.60 -18.45
N CYS A 280 8.56 15.63 -19.10
CA CYS A 280 7.14 15.27 -18.91
C CYS A 280 6.80 14.77 -17.50
N THR A 281 7.75 14.21 -16.78
CA THR A 281 7.57 13.74 -15.38
C THR A 281 7.55 14.88 -14.36
N GLY A 282 8.15 16.04 -14.69
CA GLY A 282 7.99 17.27 -13.90
C GLY A 282 8.44 17.18 -12.44
N GLY A 283 9.50 16.43 -12.15
CA GLY A 283 10.03 16.20 -10.81
C GLY A 283 9.60 14.87 -10.15
N GLY A 284 8.76 14.07 -10.82
CA GLY A 284 8.25 12.81 -10.27
C GLY A 284 9.34 11.76 -10.03
N LEU A 285 10.37 11.69 -10.87
CA LEU A 285 11.51 10.80 -10.66
C LEU A 285 12.35 11.22 -9.45
N GLY A 286 12.64 12.51 -9.33
CA GLY A 286 13.36 13.06 -8.18
C GLY A 286 12.58 12.89 -6.87
N GLU A 287 11.28 13.05 -6.92
CA GLU A 287 10.39 12.82 -5.78
C GLU A 287 10.42 11.34 -5.34
N MET A 288 10.33 10.38 -6.28
CA MET A 288 10.44 8.95 -5.97
C MET A 288 11.78 8.59 -5.31
N LEU A 289 12.89 9.18 -5.76
CA LEU A 289 14.22 8.96 -5.19
C LEU A 289 14.33 9.53 -3.77
N THR A 290 13.77 10.72 -3.54
CA THR A 290 13.86 11.42 -2.25
C THR A 290 12.89 10.88 -1.18
N ARG A 291 11.89 10.09 -1.54
CA ARG A 291 11.09 9.30 -0.59
C ARG A 291 11.93 8.30 0.22
N VAL A 292 13.08 7.89 -0.32
CA VAL A 292 13.97 6.94 0.36
C VAL A 292 14.84 7.69 1.36
N ALA A 293 14.70 7.40 2.64
CA ALA A 293 15.54 7.99 3.68
C ALA A 293 17.03 7.71 3.41
N GLY A 294 17.86 8.73 3.53
CA GLY A 294 19.29 8.64 3.24
C GLY A 294 19.65 8.71 1.75
N SER A 295 18.72 9.10 0.87
CA SER A 295 18.95 9.26 -0.56
C SER A 295 20.05 10.28 -0.89
N SER A 296 20.33 11.25 -0.02
CA SER A 296 21.43 12.22 -0.18
C SER A 296 22.82 11.60 -0.31
N ALA A 297 22.98 10.34 0.08
CA ALA A 297 24.25 9.61 -0.07
C ALA A 297 24.57 9.28 -1.54
N TYR A 298 23.57 9.19 -2.41
CA TYR A 298 23.75 8.82 -3.83
C TYR A 298 23.05 9.77 -4.80
N PHE A 299 21.97 10.44 -4.42
CA PHE A 299 21.22 11.35 -5.28
C PHE A 299 21.68 12.79 -5.04
N GLN A 300 22.30 13.40 -6.05
CA GLN A 300 22.85 14.76 -5.96
C GLN A 300 21.84 15.83 -6.34
N GLY A 301 20.75 15.46 -7.01
CA GLY A 301 19.70 16.38 -7.42
C GLY A 301 19.31 16.23 -8.88
N GLY A 302 18.52 17.19 -9.38
CA GLY A 302 18.03 17.15 -10.74
C GLY A 302 17.57 18.50 -11.28
N VAL A 303 17.31 18.53 -12.59
CA VAL A 303 16.75 19.69 -13.30
C VAL A 303 15.41 19.31 -13.92
N ILE A 304 14.38 20.06 -13.60
CA ILE A 304 13.08 20.01 -14.28
C ILE A 304 13.20 20.89 -15.54
N ALA A 305 13.61 20.27 -16.64
CA ALA A 305 13.81 20.92 -17.94
C ALA A 305 12.52 20.88 -18.78
N TYR A 306 11.45 21.50 -18.28
CA TYR A 306 10.14 21.43 -18.92
C TYR A 306 10.09 22.24 -20.23
N HIS A 307 10.55 23.49 -20.20
CA HIS A 307 10.65 24.34 -21.38
C HIS A 307 11.96 24.07 -22.15
N ASN A 308 11.93 24.21 -23.48
CA ASN A 308 13.10 23.97 -24.34
C ASN A 308 14.31 24.85 -23.97
N GLN A 309 14.07 26.12 -23.60
CA GLN A 309 15.15 27.02 -23.19
C GLN A 309 15.90 26.48 -21.96
N VAL A 310 15.22 25.80 -21.05
CA VAL A 310 15.86 25.17 -19.87
C VAL A 310 16.74 23.99 -20.30
N LYS A 311 16.28 23.20 -21.29
CA LYS A 311 17.09 22.12 -21.87
C LYS A 311 18.39 22.67 -22.45
N ILE A 312 18.31 23.80 -23.18
CA ILE A 312 19.47 24.45 -23.78
C ILE A 312 20.39 25.03 -22.69
N SER A 313 19.86 25.89 -21.83
CA SER A 313 20.68 26.71 -20.92
C SER A 313 21.27 25.93 -19.75
N LEU A 314 20.56 24.92 -19.25
CA LEU A 314 20.98 24.15 -18.07
C LEU A 314 21.62 22.80 -18.41
N LEU A 315 21.20 22.17 -19.50
CA LEU A 315 21.62 20.80 -19.86
C LEU A 315 22.47 20.75 -21.12
N GLY A 316 22.74 21.89 -21.78
CA GLY A 316 23.57 21.95 -22.99
C GLY A 316 22.96 21.26 -24.20
N VAL A 317 21.62 21.09 -24.23
CA VAL A 317 20.94 20.55 -25.41
C VAL A 317 21.11 21.52 -26.58
N LYS A 318 21.54 21.01 -27.72
CA LYS A 318 21.83 21.84 -28.89
C LYS A 318 20.54 22.39 -29.52
N PRO A 319 20.46 23.70 -29.79
CA PRO A 319 19.27 24.31 -30.41
C PRO A 319 18.91 23.68 -31.77
N GLU A 320 19.92 23.34 -32.57
CA GLU A 320 19.75 22.70 -33.86
C GLU A 320 19.12 21.32 -33.77
N ASP A 321 19.49 20.52 -32.78
CA ASP A 321 18.90 19.20 -32.57
C ASP A 321 17.46 19.31 -32.08
N LEU A 322 17.15 20.29 -31.22
CA LEU A 322 15.78 20.61 -30.84
C LEU A 322 14.91 21.05 -32.02
N ALA A 323 15.45 21.85 -32.93
CA ALA A 323 14.75 22.31 -34.13
C ALA A 323 14.48 21.15 -35.11
N GLN A 324 15.46 20.27 -35.30
CA GLN A 324 15.39 19.16 -36.25
C GLN A 324 14.56 17.97 -35.71
N ALA A 325 14.86 17.50 -34.50
CA ALA A 325 14.29 16.28 -33.93
C ALA A 325 13.15 16.54 -32.93
N GLY A 326 12.98 17.78 -32.47
CA GLY A 326 12.03 18.14 -31.43
C GLY A 326 12.46 17.69 -30.03
N ALA A 327 11.79 18.21 -29.01
CA ALA A 327 12.13 17.96 -27.61
C ALA A 327 11.95 16.49 -27.18
N VAL A 328 11.04 15.77 -27.85
CA VAL A 328 10.78 14.34 -27.60
C VAL A 328 11.50 13.55 -28.69
N SER A 329 12.75 13.17 -28.41
CA SER A 329 13.60 12.44 -29.36
C SER A 329 14.77 11.77 -28.61
N ALA A 330 15.32 10.73 -29.24
CA ALA A 330 16.50 10.00 -28.75
C ALA A 330 17.71 10.94 -28.53
N THR A 331 17.97 11.85 -29.47
CA THR A 331 19.09 12.80 -29.41
C THR A 331 18.96 13.72 -28.20
N VAL A 332 17.78 14.31 -28.00
CA VAL A 332 17.54 15.23 -26.88
C VAL A 332 17.60 14.49 -25.55
N ALA A 333 17.05 13.25 -25.43
CA ALA A 333 17.17 12.44 -24.23
C ALA A 333 18.63 12.17 -23.85
N LYS A 334 19.48 11.78 -24.83
CA LYS A 334 20.91 11.57 -24.62
C LYS A 334 21.62 12.84 -24.12
N GLN A 335 21.36 13.96 -24.74
CA GLN A 335 21.97 15.23 -24.36
C GLN A 335 21.51 15.68 -22.96
N MET A 336 20.25 15.49 -22.63
CA MET A 336 19.74 15.78 -21.28
C MET A 336 20.43 14.93 -20.23
N ALA A 337 20.60 13.61 -20.47
CA ALA A 337 21.26 12.70 -19.53
C ALA A 337 22.75 13.06 -19.34
N LEU A 338 23.46 13.31 -20.43
CA LEU A 338 24.86 13.72 -20.37
C LEU A 338 25.03 15.09 -19.69
N GLY A 339 24.21 16.05 -20.07
CA GLY A 339 24.31 17.42 -19.54
C GLY A 339 24.03 17.48 -18.03
N ILE A 340 23.10 16.70 -17.50
CA ILE A 340 22.86 16.68 -16.05
C ILE A 340 23.97 15.97 -15.31
N LYS A 341 24.50 14.86 -15.84
CA LYS A 341 25.65 14.14 -15.28
C LYS A 341 26.86 15.06 -15.14
N GLU A 342 27.22 15.78 -16.21
CA GLU A 342 28.36 16.69 -16.24
C GLU A 342 28.15 17.88 -15.30
N LYS A 343 26.94 18.46 -15.31
CA LYS A 343 26.60 19.63 -14.50
C LYS A 343 26.72 19.36 -13.00
N LEU A 344 26.24 18.21 -12.54
CA LEU A 344 26.27 17.82 -11.13
C LEU A 344 27.45 16.91 -10.78
N LYS A 345 28.31 16.56 -11.76
CA LYS A 345 29.50 15.72 -11.59
C LYS A 345 29.18 14.37 -10.95
N THR A 346 28.10 13.73 -11.40
CA THR A 346 27.65 12.44 -10.91
C THR A 346 28.21 11.28 -11.73
N SER A 347 28.18 10.07 -11.19
CA SER A 347 28.55 8.85 -11.91
C SER A 347 27.55 8.56 -13.03
N TRP A 348 26.26 8.72 -12.75
CA TRP A 348 25.14 8.45 -13.63
C TRP A 348 24.32 9.70 -13.90
N GLY A 349 23.89 9.87 -15.15
CA GLY A 349 22.88 10.85 -15.54
C GLY A 349 21.69 10.14 -16.17
N LEU A 350 20.50 10.40 -15.67
CA LEU A 350 19.25 9.78 -16.14
C LEU A 350 18.29 10.88 -16.62
N SER A 351 17.70 10.72 -17.80
CA SER A 351 16.77 11.72 -18.33
C SER A 351 15.45 11.11 -18.81
N ILE A 352 14.38 11.92 -18.78
CA ILE A 352 13.07 11.57 -19.31
C ILE A 352 12.52 12.74 -20.11
N THR A 353 12.17 12.49 -21.38
CA THR A 353 11.42 13.43 -22.21
C THR A 353 10.31 12.68 -22.95
N GLY A 354 9.10 13.24 -23.05
CA GLY A 354 7.97 12.50 -23.62
C GLY A 354 6.69 13.32 -23.73
N ILE A 355 5.68 12.72 -24.31
CA ILE A 355 4.32 13.27 -24.50
C ILE A 355 3.37 12.54 -23.55
N ALA A 356 3.06 13.15 -22.42
CA ALA A 356 2.22 12.54 -21.39
C ALA A 356 0.71 12.73 -21.60
N GLY A 357 0.32 13.49 -22.64
CA GLY A 357 -1.09 13.73 -22.95
C GLY A 357 -1.80 14.74 -22.00
N PRO A 358 -3.15 14.91 -22.14
CA PRO A 358 -3.98 14.32 -23.20
C PRO A 358 -3.73 14.93 -24.60
N GLY A 359 -3.12 16.10 -24.68
CA GLY A 359 -2.74 16.76 -25.94
C GLY A 359 -1.26 16.65 -26.25
N GLY A 360 -0.81 17.25 -27.37
CA GLY A 360 0.59 17.34 -27.78
C GLY A 360 1.07 16.15 -28.61
N GLY A 361 0.27 15.14 -28.84
CA GLY A 361 0.54 14.04 -29.77
C GLY A 361 0.39 14.46 -31.23
N THR A 362 1.16 13.82 -32.11
CA THR A 362 1.04 13.89 -33.58
C THR A 362 1.07 12.48 -34.14
N GLY A 363 0.73 12.29 -35.42
CA GLY A 363 0.76 10.98 -36.05
C GLY A 363 2.13 10.29 -36.02
N SER A 364 3.23 11.06 -36.00
CA SER A 364 4.61 10.54 -35.88
C SER A 364 5.14 10.50 -34.45
N LYS A 365 4.49 11.20 -33.52
CA LYS A 365 4.83 11.25 -32.09
C LYS A 365 3.56 11.20 -31.26
N PRO A 366 3.00 10.01 -31.01
CA PRO A 366 1.74 9.87 -30.31
C PRO A 366 1.86 10.22 -28.81
N VAL A 367 0.74 10.43 -28.15
CA VAL A 367 0.67 10.44 -26.68
C VAL A 367 1.20 9.10 -26.16
N GLY A 368 1.97 9.13 -25.08
CA GLY A 368 2.62 7.94 -24.54
C GLY A 368 4.00 7.66 -25.13
N LEU A 369 4.44 8.39 -26.16
CA LEU A 369 5.84 8.32 -26.61
C LEU A 369 6.76 8.99 -25.59
N VAL A 370 7.73 8.23 -25.08
CA VAL A 370 8.71 8.67 -24.09
C VAL A 370 10.10 8.19 -24.50
N TYR A 371 11.09 9.06 -24.35
CA TYR A 371 12.49 8.70 -24.46
C TYR A 371 13.16 8.80 -23.10
N LEU A 372 13.84 7.73 -22.71
CA LEU A 372 14.73 7.68 -21.56
C LEU A 372 16.16 7.85 -22.05
N GLY A 373 16.94 8.70 -21.40
CA GLY A 373 18.38 8.83 -21.67
C GLY A 373 19.17 8.37 -20.45
N LEU A 374 20.28 7.68 -20.68
CA LEU A 374 21.19 7.21 -19.65
C LEU A 374 22.62 7.53 -20.04
N ALA A 375 23.34 8.23 -19.17
CA ALA A 375 24.77 8.51 -19.28
C ALA A 375 25.52 7.75 -18.17
N ALA A 376 26.33 6.78 -18.56
CA ALA A 376 27.06 5.88 -17.68
C ALA A 376 28.42 6.43 -17.21
N PRO A 377 29.07 5.85 -16.19
CA PRO A 377 30.37 6.26 -15.70
C PRO A 377 31.50 6.11 -16.71
N ASP A 378 31.43 5.11 -17.59
CA ASP A 378 32.38 4.81 -18.65
C ASP A 378 32.32 5.76 -19.86
N GLY A 379 31.37 6.73 -19.84
CA GLY A 379 31.15 7.69 -20.91
C GLY A 379 30.15 7.25 -21.97
N GLN A 380 29.59 6.04 -21.89
CA GLN A 380 28.51 5.62 -22.79
C GLN A 380 27.26 6.46 -22.53
N VAL A 381 26.57 6.84 -23.63
CA VAL A 381 25.30 7.60 -23.54
C VAL A 381 24.29 6.96 -24.47
N GLU A 382 23.26 6.43 -23.91
CA GLU A 382 22.21 5.69 -24.60
C GLU A 382 20.84 6.34 -24.46
N SER A 383 19.92 5.98 -25.33
CA SER A 383 18.52 6.34 -25.22
C SER A 383 17.62 5.16 -25.57
N PHE A 384 16.50 5.10 -24.90
CA PHE A 384 15.51 4.04 -25.03
C PHE A 384 14.16 4.67 -25.34
N GLU A 385 13.53 4.18 -26.39
CA GLU A 385 12.20 4.62 -26.80
C GLU A 385 11.14 3.72 -26.16
N GLU A 386 10.08 4.34 -25.66
CA GLU A 386 8.95 3.66 -25.09
C GLU A 386 7.64 4.20 -25.67
N LEU A 387 6.74 3.30 -26.00
CA LEU A 387 5.36 3.58 -26.39
C LEU A 387 4.43 3.07 -25.29
N LEU A 388 3.98 3.96 -24.43
CA LEU A 388 3.21 3.60 -23.24
C LEU A 388 1.69 3.45 -23.50
N GLY A 389 1.22 3.83 -24.69
CA GLY A 389 -0.19 3.79 -25.10
C GLY A 389 -0.90 5.13 -24.95
N GLU A 390 -1.66 5.49 -26.00
CA GLU A 390 -2.40 6.77 -26.06
C GLU A 390 -3.63 6.80 -25.14
N GLU A 391 -4.15 5.63 -24.79
CA GLU A 391 -5.32 5.44 -23.93
C GLU A 391 -5.04 5.69 -22.44
N ARG A 392 -3.78 5.83 -22.07
CA ARG A 392 -3.39 6.01 -20.67
C ARG A 392 -3.52 7.46 -20.24
N GLU A 393 -3.98 7.63 -19.01
CA GLU A 393 -4.04 8.94 -18.38
C GLU A 393 -2.63 9.54 -18.20
N ARG A 394 -2.56 10.86 -18.27
CA ARG A 394 -1.33 11.64 -18.11
C ARG A 394 -0.52 11.27 -16.85
N GLU A 395 -1.19 11.09 -15.73
CA GLU A 395 -0.54 10.72 -14.47
C GLU A 395 0.09 9.34 -14.55
N THR A 396 -0.62 8.39 -15.16
CA THR A 396 -0.14 7.03 -15.39
C THR A 396 1.10 7.00 -16.29
N ILE A 397 1.09 7.75 -17.40
CA ILE A 397 2.26 7.85 -18.31
C ILE A 397 3.46 8.41 -17.55
N ARG A 398 3.30 9.49 -16.80
CA ARG A 398 4.37 10.10 -16.01
C ARG A 398 4.95 9.11 -14.97
N TYR A 399 4.08 8.42 -14.24
CA TYR A 399 4.49 7.44 -13.23
C TYR A 399 5.24 6.26 -13.85
N ILE A 400 4.70 5.66 -14.91
CA ILE A 400 5.34 4.53 -15.60
C ILE A 400 6.68 4.94 -16.17
N SER A 401 6.80 6.14 -16.78
CA SER A 401 8.06 6.66 -17.31
C SER A 401 9.15 6.77 -16.23
N ALA A 402 8.80 7.27 -15.04
CA ALA A 402 9.75 7.36 -13.93
C ALA A 402 10.16 5.96 -13.43
N CYS A 403 9.22 5.03 -13.34
CA CYS A 403 9.51 3.65 -12.96
C CYS A 403 10.41 2.95 -13.99
N ASN A 404 10.16 3.14 -15.31
CA ASN A 404 10.98 2.54 -16.37
C ASN A 404 12.41 3.12 -16.37
N ALA A 405 12.56 4.41 -16.11
CA ALA A 405 13.87 5.03 -15.96
C ALA A 405 14.66 4.43 -14.79
N LEU A 406 14.02 4.21 -13.65
CA LEU A 406 14.66 3.54 -12.50
C LEU A 406 15.00 2.08 -12.79
N ASP A 407 14.12 1.34 -13.46
CA ASP A 407 14.40 -0.06 -13.83
C ASP A 407 15.52 -0.19 -14.86
N LEU A 408 15.58 0.74 -15.82
CA LEU A 408 16.69 0.85 -16.75
C LEU A 408 18.02 1.00 -16.01
N LEU A 409 18.11 1.96 -15.09
CA LEU A 409 19.31 2.17 -14.29
C LEU A 409 19.63 0.97 -13.42
N ARG A 410 18.61 0.37 -12.77
CA ARG A 410 18.79 -0.85 -11.96
C ARG A 410 19.44 -1.98 -12.75
N ARG A 411 18.95 -2.24 -13.96
CA ARG A 411 19.47 -3.31 -14.84
C ARG A 411 20.93 -3.04 -15.21
N GLN A 412 21.31 -1.80 -15.45
CA GLN A 412 22.70 -1.42 -15.72
C GLN A 412 23.61 -1.55 -14.50
N LEU A 413 23.08 -1.23 -13.31
CA LEU A 413 23.82 -1.41 -12.05
C LEU A 413 24.03 -2.87 -11.64
N LEU A 414 23.28 -3.82 -12.21
CA LEU A 414 23.43 -5.25 -11.95
C LEU A 414 24.42 -5.94 -12.91
N ASN A 415 24.73 -5.30 -14.04
CA ASN A 415 25.74 -5.76 -15.00
C ASN A 415 27.12 -5.20 -14.61
#